data_f41966e6c4de9a201e8050fd84aec3ad
#
_entry.id   f41966e6c4de9a201e8050fd84aec3ad
#
_cell.length_a   1.000
_cell.length_b   1.000
_cell.length_c   1.000
_cell.angle_alpha   90.00
_cell.angle_beta   90.00
_cell.angle_gamma   90.00
#
_symmetry.space_group_name_H-M   'P 1'
#
loop_
_entity.id
_entity.type
_entity.pdbx_description
1 polymer ?
#
loop_
_entity_poly.entity_id
_entity_poly.type
_entity_poly.pdbx_seq_one_letter_code
_entity_poly.pdbx_strand_id
1 'polypeptide(L)'
;MLKLTIPIIIQNLLSAAVNSADVIMLNYVGQSAISAVSLASNFSNVLFMVYYGLGTGATLLCAQYYGKGNLEAIHTVEGITLRFSMAISGIVALIAFFLPQKMMLLFTPDQELITIGVSYLRIMGITYLCWGITEVYLAILRSVGRVTVSMVLNMLAFVLNVILNATFIFGLFGMPKLGATGVAIATALSRLVELVACFIVSFLSKNVKLHPKYLFVHSKVLTQDFMRLSLPALCNDVSWSVAFSMYSVILGHLGTDAVAANSLVVVVRNIGTVFCFAIASAGGILLGNIMGQGDLEKSKSYASRMLKMTVIAGAIGGLIVLAITPFVLRFATLNDTAMHYLKYMLLINTYYIMGAAVNTALIAGVFRAGGDTKFGLICDTIDMWCYAIPLGFFAAFVLKLPVLWVYFLLCTDEFVKWPWVIKHYRKGRWAKNITREEV
;
A
#
# COMPACT_ATOMS: atom_id res chain seq x y z
N MET A 1 -4.31 17.70 11.92
CA MET A 1 -4.38 16.25 11.69
C MET A 1 -5.56 15.85 10.82
N LEU A 2 -6.81 16.15 11.19
CA LEU A 2 -8.00 15.77 10.39
C LEU A 2 -7.94 16.22 8.92
N LYS A 3 -7.45 17.44 8.63
CA LYS A 3 -7.28 17.94 7.25
C LYS A 3 -6.35 17.09 6.38
N LEU A 4 -5.42 16.34 6.98
CA LEU A 4 -4.55 15.41 6.28
C LEU A 4 -5.15 14.00 6.24
N THR A 5 -5.81 13.59 7.30
CA THR A 5 -6.35 12.23 7.45
C THR A 5 -7.54 11.96 6.54
N ILE A 6 -8.50 12.89 6.47
CA ILE A 6 -9.73 12.71 5.67
C ILE A 6 -9.43 12.48 4.18
N PRO A 7 -8.56 13.27 3.51
CA PRO A 7 -8.20 13.01 2.13
C PRO A 7 -7.55 11.62 1.92
N ILE A 8 -6.72 11.16 2.84
CA ILE A 8 -6.08 9.84 2.74
C ILE A 8 -7.11 8.72 2.90
N ILE A 9 -8.07 8.86 3.83
CA ILE A 9 -9.18 7.90 3.97
C ILE A 9 -9.96 7.79 2.66
N ILE A 10 -10.37 8.93 2.10
CA ILE A 10 -11.13 8.97 0.85
C ILE A 10 -10.34 8.33 -0.28
N GLN A 11 -9.05 8.64 -0.41
CA GLN A 11 -8.17 8.06 -1.42
C GLN A 11 -8.08 6.52 -1.29
N ASN A 12 -7.88 6.00 -0.07
CA ASN A 12 -7.77 4.57 0.17
C ASN A 12 -9.09 3.83 -0.09
N LEU A 13 -10.22 4.37 0.33
CA LEU A 13 -11.54 3.80 0.07
C LEU A 13 -11.86 3.80 -1.42
N LEU A 14 -11.56 4.90 -2.11
CA LEU A 14 -11.80 5.00 -3.55
C LEU A 14 -10.91 4.01 -4.33
N SER A 15 -9.64 3.87 -3.96
CA SER A 15 -8.73 2.90 -4.55
C SER A 15 -9.27 1.46 -4.43
N ALA A 16 -9.78 1.11 -3.25
CA ALA A 16 -10.41 -0.20 -3.03
C ALA A 16 -11.67 -0.40 -3.88
N ALA A 17 -12.51 0.65 -4.00
CA ALA A 17 -13.72 0.61 -4.82
C ALA A 17 -13.41 0.44 -6.31
N VAL A 18 -12.39 1.14 -6.82
CA VAL A 18 -11.96 1.05 -8.23
C VAL A 18 -11.42 -0.35 -8.54
N ASN A 19 -10.54 -0.89 -7.69
CA ASN A 19 -10.03 -2.25 -7.87
C ASN A 19 -11.16 -3.29 -7.90
N SER A 20 -12.19 -3.10 -7.08
CA SER A 20 -13.38 -3.96 -7.10
C SER A 20 -14.21 -3.79 -8.39
N ALA A 21 -14.36 -2.56 -8.86
CA ALA A 21 -15.07 -2.26 -10.10
C ALA A 21 -14.38 -2.90 -11.32
N ASP A 22 -13.05 -2.84 -11.38
CA ASP A 22 -12.26 -3.45 -12.47
C ASP A 22 -12.50 -4.96 -12.54
N VAL A 23 -12.48 -5.66 -11.41
CA VAL A 23 -12.76 -7.11 -11.35
C VAL A 23 -14.19 -7.42 -11.78
N ILE A 24 -15.17 -6.63 -11.30
CA ILE A 24 -16.58 -6.81 -11.68
C ILE A 24 -16.77 -6.59 -13.17
N MET A 25 -16.17 -5.55 -13.76
CA MET A 25 -16.27 -5.28 -15.19
C MET A 25 -15.60 -6.37 -16.03
N LEU A 26 -14.46 -6.91 -15.60
CA LEU A 26 -13.80 -8.02 -16.29
C LEU A 26 -14.63 -9.30 -16.31
N ASN A 27 -15.51 -9.53 -15.32
CA ASN A 27 -16.44 -10.66 -15.33
C ASN A 27 -17.33 -10.71 -16.59
N TYR A 28 -17.66 -9.55 -17.14
CA TYR A 28 -18.46 -9.46 -18.38
C TYR A 28 -17.67 -9.80 -19.65
N VAL A 29 -16.34 -9.80 -19.59
CA VAL A 29 -15.45 -10.15 -20.72
C VAL A 29 -15.28 -11.66 -20.83
N GLY A 30 -15.20 -12.36 -19.71
CA GLY A 30 -15.07 -13.82 -19.64
C GLY A 30 -13.98 -14.28 -18.66
N GLN A 31 -14.06 -15.55 -18.30
CA GLN A 31 -13.18 -16.14 -17.29
C GLN A 31 -11.68 -16.12 -17.68
N SER A 32 -11.37 -16.40 -18.96
CA SER A 32 -9.99 -16.37 -19.46
C SER A 32 -9.39 -14.97 -19.36
N ALA A 33 -10.19 -13.92 -19.64
CA ALA A 33 -9.75 -12.54 -19.54
C ALA A 33 -9.42 -12.14 -18.08
N ILE A 34 -10.31 -12.50 -17.14
CA ILE A 34 -10.06 -12.23 -15.70
C ILE A 34 -8.78 -12.92 -15.25
N SER A 35 -8.64 -14.21 -15.57
CA SER A 35 -7.48 -15.01 -15.16
C SER A 35 -6.20 -14.45 -15.75
N ALA A 36 -6.16 -14.11 -17.03
CA ALA A 36 -5.00 -13.55 -17.69
C ALA A 36 -4.61 -12.18 -17.11
N VAL A 37 -5.57 -11.26 -16.93
CA VAL A 37 -5.33 -9.94 -16.34
C VAL A 37 -4.90 -10.05 -14.88
N SER A 38 -5.51 -10.94 -14.11
CA SER A 38 -5.12 -11.18 -12.71
C SER A 38 -3.67 -11.65 -12.59
N LEU A 39 -3.25 -12.61 -13.42
CA LEU A 39 -1.86 -13.09 -13.45
C LEU A 39 -0.89 -11.98 -13.88
N ALA A 40 -1.22 -11.23 -14.94
CA ALA A 40 -0.40 -10.12 -15.41
C ALA A 40 -0.29 -8.99 -14.38
N SER A 41 -1.36 -8.70 -13.64
CA SER A 41 -1.40 -7.65 -12.61
C SER A 41 -0.49 -7.93 -11.41
N ASN A 42 -0.04 -9.18 -11.19
CA ASN A 42 0.95 -9.46 -10.14
C ASN A 42 2.24 -8.66 -10.34
N PHE A 43 2.67 -8.44 -11.59
CA PHE A 43 3.84 -7.61 -11.87
C PHE A 43 3.59 -6.14 -11.50
N SER A 44 2.40 -5.63 -11.81
CA SER A 44 1.99 -4.28 -11.42
C SER A 44 1.94 -4.12 -9.90
N ASN A 45 1.47 -5.14 -9.17
CA ASN A 45 1.43 -5.13 -7.70
C ASN A 45 2.84 -5.10 -7.08
N VAL A 46 3.77 -5.90 -7.62
CA VAL A 46 5.17 -5.87 -7.15
C VAL A 46 5.78 -4.49 -7.40
N LEU A 47 5.55 -3.92 -8.58
CA LEU A 47 6.07 -2.60 -8.93
C LEU A 47 5.45 -1.51 -8.05
N PHE A 48 4.16 -1.59 -7.74
CA PHE A 48 3.49 -0.70 -6.80
C PHE A 48 4.14 -0.73 -5.42
N MET A 49 4.47 -1.92 -4.89
CA MET A 49 5.17 -2.03 -3.60
C MET A 49 6.54 -1.35 -3.62
N VAL A 50 7.25 -1.44 -4.74
CA VAL A 50 8.53 -0.73 -4.90
C VAL A 50 8.33 0.79 -4.89
N TYR A 51 7.36 1.30 -5.62
CA TYR A 51 7.04 2.74 -5.60
C TYR A 51 6.59 3.20 -4.22
N TYR A 52 5.78 2.41 -3.53
CA TYR A 52 5.33 2.70 -2.18
C TYR A 52 6.50 2.79 -1.19
N GLY A 53 7.44 1.85 -1.24
CA GLY A 53 8.65 1.85 -0.41
C GLY A 53 9.56 3.05 -0.70
N LEU A 54 9.82 3.35 -1.98
CA LEU A 54 10.58 4.54 -2.39
C LEU A 54 9.87 5.82 -1.96
N GLY A 55 8.55 5.91 -2.18
CA GLY A 55 7.71 7.02 -1.78
C GLY A 55 7.69 7.22 -0.25
N THR A 56 7.72 6.15 0.53
CA THR A 56 7.81 6.22 2.00
C THR A 56 9.11 6.89 2.42
N GLY A 57 10.26 6.44 1.92
CA GLY A 57 11.55 7.05 2.24
C GLY A 57 11.63 8.52 1.83
N ALA A 58 11.13 8.86 0.63
CA ALA A 58 11.02 10.24 0.18
C ALA A 58 10.13 11.08 1.11
N THR A 59 8.96 10.56 1.49
CA THR A 59 8.02 11.25 2.39
C THR A 59 8.66 11.54 3.75
N LEU A 60 9.41 10.58 4.31
CA LEU A 60 10.07 10.75 5.61
C LEU A 60 11.10 11.88 5.59
N LEU A 61 11.98 11.89 4.59
CA LEU A 61 12.97 12.95 4.43
C LEU A 61 12.33 14.30 4.12
N CYS A 62 11.47 14.33 3.10
CA CYS A 62 10.85 15.58 2.65
C CYS A 62 9.96 16.21 3.72
N ALA A 63 9.26 15.41 4.55
CA ALA A 63 8.48 15.97 5.66
C ALA A 63 9.37 16.70 6.69
N GLN A 64 10.52 16.13 7.03
CA GLN A 64 11.45 16.80 7.96
C GLN A 64 12.16 18.00 7.33
N TYR A 65 12.62 17.90 6.06
CA TYR A 65 13.20 19.05 5.36
C TYR A 65 12.19 20.17 5.13
N TYR A 66 10.90 19.84 4.91
CA TYR A 66 9.84 20.83 4.85
C TYR A 66 9.63 21.55 6.18
N GLY A 67 9.67 20.81 7.30
CA GLY A 67 9.66 21.40 8.63
C GLY A 67 10.82 22.36 8.87
N LYS A 68 12.01 22.04 8.38
CA LYS A 68 13.22 22.91 8.42
C LYS A 68 13.16 24.10 7.45
N GLY A 69 12.23 24.08 6.48
CA GLY A 69 12.13 25.12 5.45
C GLY A 69 13.12 24.97 4.28
N ASN A 70 13.83 23.83 4.18
CA ASN A 70 14.81 23.60 3.12
C ASN A 70 14.15 22.93 1.89
N LEU A 71 13.66 23.77 0.94
CA LEU A 71 13.02 23.32 -0.29
C LEU A 71 14.03 22.71 -1.28
N GLU A 72 15.28 23.13 -1.27
CA GLU A 72 16.31 22.61 -2.16
C GLU A 72 16.62 21.13 -1.86
N ALA A 73 16.72 20.79 -0.59
CA ALA A 73 16.85 19.39 -0.17
C ALA A 73 15.65 18.54 -0.61
N ILE A 74 14.42 19.08 -0.53
CA ILE A 74 13.21 18.37 -1.00
C ILE A 74 13.31 18.09 -2.50
N HIS A 75 13.65 19.06 -3.32
CA HIS A 75 13.82 18.86 -4.76
C HIS A 75 14.95 17.87 -5.10
N THR A 76 16.04 17.89 -4.33
CA THR A 76 17.13 16.93 -4.50
C THR A 76 16.68 15.50 -4.16
N VAL A 77 15.94 15.31 -3.05
CA VAL A 77 15.36 14.01 -2.68
C VAL A 77 14.33 13.56 -3.74
N GLU A 78 13.50 14.47 -4.24
CA GLU A 78 12.58 14.20 -5.35
C GLU A 78 13.33 13.69 -6.58
N GLY A 79 14.40 14.37 -7.00
CA GLY A 79 15.24 13.96 -8.12
C GLY A 79 15.91 12.59 -7.90
N ILE A 80 16.41 12.31 -6.69
CA ILE A 80 16.95 11.00 -6.32
C ILE A 80 15.87 9.92 -6.45
N THR A 81 14.71 10.15 -5.86
CA THR A 81 13.60 9.19 -5.87
C THR A 81 13.10 8.93 -7.29
N LEU A 82 12.98 9.98 -8.12
CA LEU A 82 12.61 9.87 -9.53
C LEU A 82 13.62 9.02 -10.32
N ARG A 83 14.93 9.21 -10.12
CA ARG A 83 15.95 8.39 -10.80
C ARG A 83 15.78 6.90 -10.48
N PHE A 84 15.63 6.53 -9.21
CA PHE A 84 15.39 5.14 -8.83
C PHE A 84 14.08 4.61 -9.37
N SER A 85 13.00 5.38 -9.25
CA SER A 85 11.70 5.00 -9.77
C SER A 85 11.71 4.81 -11.28
N MET A 86 12.27 5.75 -12.03
CA MET A 86 12.37 5.68 -13.50
C MET A 86 13.28 4.54 -13.97
N ALA A 87 14.40 4.29 -13.28
CA ALA A 87 15.28 3.18 -13.60
C ALA A 87 14.58 1.83 -13.45
N ILE A 88 13.90 1.62 -12.31
CA ILE A 88 13.16 0.38 -12.05
C ILE A 88 11.98 0.26 -13.01
N SER A 89 11.21 1.32 -13.20
CA SER A 89 10.09 1.36 -14.17
C SER A 89 10.55 1.07 -15.57
N GLY A 90 11.67 1.64 -15.99
CA GLY A 90 12.27 1.44 -17.32
C GLY A 90 12.67 -0.02 -17.54
N ILE A 91 13.34 -0.63 -16.56
CA ILE A 91 13.72 -2.04 -16.63
C ILE A 91 12.47 -2.93 -16.75
N VAL A 92 11.47 -2.73 -15.88
CA VAL A 92 10.24 -3.53 -15.92
C VAL A 92 9.44 -3.26 -17.19
N ALA A 93 9.40 -2.02 -17.68
CA ALA A 93 8.76 -1.65 -18.93
C ALA A 93 9.41 -2.35 -20.14
N LEU A 94 10.74 -2.37 -20.21
CA LEU A 94 11.49 -3.08 -21.26
C LEU A 94 11.21 -4.59 -21.20
N ILE A 95 11.22 -5.18 -20.02
CA ILE A 95 10.90 -6.61 -19.84
C ILE A 95 9.45 -6.89 -20.28
N ALA A 96 8.48 -6.06 -19.86
CA ALA A 96 7.08 -6.21 -20.23
C ALA A 96 6.82 -6.00 -21.73
N PHE A 97 7.61 -5.19 -22.40
CA PHE A 97 7.48 -4.95 -23.83
C PHE A 97 8.14 -6.03 -24.68
N PHE A 98 9.39 -6.42 -24.36
CA PHE A 98 10.19 -7.35 -25.16
C PHE A 98 10.02 -8.81 -24.78
N LEU A 99 9.74 -9.10 -23.51
CA LEU A 99 9.66 -10.46 -22.96
C LEU A 99 8.33 -10.79 -22.24
N PRO A 100 7.17 -10.26 -22.71
CA PRO A 100 5.90 -10.45 -21.99
C PRO A 100 5.49 -11.93 -21.94
N GLN A 101 5.82 -12.72 -22.98
CA GLN A 101 5.56 -14.17 -22.98
C GLN A 101 6.30 -14.88 -21.86
N LYS A 102 7.58 -14.54 -21.63
CA LYS A 102 8.36 -15.13 -20.53
C LYS A 102 7.82 -14.74 -19.17
N MET A 103 7.32 -13.50 -19.04
CA MET A 103 6.65 -13.05 -17.82
C MET A 103 5.40 -13.90 -17.54
N MET A 104 4.53 -14.11 -18.53
CA MET A 104 3.33 -14.92 -18.36
C MET A 104 3.63 -16.40 -18.11
N LEU A 105 4.64 -16.97 -18.75
CA LEU A 105 5.09 -18.35 -18.55
C LEU A 105 5.56 -18.63 -17.10
N LEU A 106 5.94 -17.63 -16.32
CA LEU A 106 6.23 -17.80 -14.90
C LEU A 106 5.00 -18.20 -14.09
N PHE A 107 3.79 -17.90 -14.57
CA PHE A 107 2.54 -18.12 -13.84
C PHE A 107 1.69 -19.22 -14.45
N THR A 108 1.70 -19.40 -15.78
CA THR A 108 0.83 -20.36 -16.45
C THR A 108 1.44 -20.88 -17.74
N PRO A 109 1.25 -22.18 -18.05
CA PRO A 109 1.58 -22.76 -19.35
C PRO A 109 0.44 -22.60 -20.38
N ASP A 110 -0.74 -22.09 -20.00
CA ASP A 110 -1.91 -21.98 -20.84
C ASP A 110 -1.72 -20.89 -21.93
N GLN A 111 -1.74 -21.31 -23.20
CA GLN A 111 -1.46 -20.45 -24.34
C GLN A 111 -2.53 -19.37 -24.55
N GLU A 112 -3.79 -19.64 -24.19
CA GLU A 112 -4.86 -18.64 -24.28
C GLU A 112 -4.62 -17.50 -23.30
N LEU A 113 -4.31 -17.84 -22.03
CA LEU A 113 -4.02 -16.86 -21.00
C LEU A 113 -2.74 -16.08 -21.30
N ILE A 114 -1.72 -16.73 -21.86
CA ILE A 114 -0.48 -16.09 -22.30
C ILE A 114 -0.76 -15.06 -23.39
N THR A 115 -1.56 -15.40 -24.41
CA THR A 115 -1.85 -14.50 -25.52
C THR A 115 -2.55 -13.22 -25.04
N ILE A 116 -3.56 -13.37 -24.18
CA ILE A 116 -4.27 -12.24 -23.58
C ILE A 116 -3.34 -11.42 -22.70
N GLY A 117 -2.57 -12.08 -21.83
CA GLY A 117 -1.65 -11.44 -20.90
C GLY A 117 -0.50 -10.70 -21.58
N VAL A 118 0.00 -11.21 -22.72
CA VAL A 118 1.04 -10.55 -23.54
C VAL A 118 0.54 -9.22 -24.08
N SER A 119 -0.67 -9.17 -24.63
CA SER A 119 -1.28 -7.94 -25.13
C SER A 119 -1.46 -6.91 -24.01
N TYR A 120 -1.94 -7.36 -22.86
CA TYR A 120 -2.09 -6.54 -21.65
C TYR A 120 -0.75 -5.98 -21.16
N LEU A 121 0.29 -6.83 -20.97
CA LEU A 121 1.58 -6.44 -20.43
C LEU A 121 2.33 -5.46 -21.32
N ARG A 122 2.26 -5.59 -22.66
CA ARG A 122 2.88 -4.65 -23.58
C ARG A 122 2.35 -3.22 -23.41
N ILE A 123 1.05 -3.07 -23.24
CA ILE A 123 0.43 -1.77 -23.01
C ILE A 123 0.79 -1.24 -21.62
N MET A 124 0.72 -2.11 -20.61
CA MET A 124 1.06 -1.75 -19.23
C MET A 124 2.54 -1.35 -19.08
N GLY A 125 3.45 -1.90 -19.89
CA GLY A 125 4.86 -1.51 -19.89
C GLY A 125 5.07 0.00 -20.06
N ILE A 126 4.33 0.64 -20.97
CA ILE A 126 4.37 2.10 -21.17
C ILE A 126 3.83 2.82 -19.94
N THR A 127 2.80 2.26 -19.34
CA THR A 127 2.12 2.83 -18.15
C THR A 127 3.04 2.88 -16.93
N TYR A 128 3.94 1.93 -16.78
CA TYR A 128 4.82 1.84 -15.61
C TYR A 128 5.73 3.06 -15.46
N LEU A 129 6.23 3.63 -16.55
CA LEU A 129 7.02 4.88 -16.49
C LEU A 129 6.19 6.06 -16.01
N CYS A 130 4.99 6.23 -16.56
CA CYS A 130 4.07 7.29 -16.13
C CYS A 130 3.74 7.15 -14.64
N TRP A 131 3.40 5.94 -14.21
CA TRP A 131 3.03 5.63 -12.82
C TRP A 131 4.18 5.90 -11.86
N GLY A 132 5.42 5.49 -12.20
CA GLY A 132 6.58 5.75 -11.36
C GLY A 132 6.86 7.23 -11.13
N ILE A 133 6.62 8.10 -12.11
CA ILE A 133 6.78 9.55 -11.97
C ILE A 133 5.65 10.14 -11.11
N THR A 134 4.39 9.76 -11.39
CA THR A 134 3.23 10.29 -10.65
C THR A 134 3.28 9.90 -9.18
N GLU A 135 3.57 8.64 -8.83
CA GLU A 135 3.63 8.19 -7.44
C GLU A 135 4.69 8.93 -6.62
N VAL A 136 5.88 9.18 -7.21
CA VAL A 136 6.92 9.98 -6.54
C VAL A 136 6.41 11.41 -6.28
N TYR A 137 5.88 12.08 -7.29
CA TYR A 137 5.38 13.44 -7.13
C TYR A 137 4.24 13.53 -6.10
N LEU A 138 3.31 12.59 -6.13
CA LEU A 138 2.22 12.52 -5.17
C LEU A 138 2.72 12.27 -3.73
N ALA A 139 3.78 11.45 -3.55
CA ALA A 139 4.40 11.23 -2.25
C ALA A 139 5.04 12.52 -1.72
N ILE A 140 5.73 13.30 -2.57
CA ILE A 140 6.30 14.59 -2.21
C ILE A 140 5.20 15.60 -1.87
N LEU A 141 4.12 15.69 -2.64
CA LEU A 141 2.98 16.55 -2.32
C LEU A 141 2.39 16.22 -0.94
N ARG A 142 2.25 14.93 -0.63
CA ARG A 142 1.77 14.49 0.70
C ARG A 142 2.73 14.93 1.81
N SER A 143 4.04 14.80 1.62
CA SER A 143 5.06 15.14 2.63
C SER A 143 5.07 16.61 3.00
N VAL A 144 4.77 17.51 2.05
CA VAL A 144 4.67 18.96 2.28
C VAL A 144 3.27 19.41 2.68
N GLY A 145 2.40 18.48 3.08
CA GLY A 145 1.05 18.77 3.57
C GLY A 145 0.00 19.05 2.49
N ARG A 146 0.33 18.94 1.19
CA ARG A 146 -0.63 19.12 0.08
C ARG A 146 -1.40 17.82 -0.24
N VAL A 147 -1.87 17.16 0.79
CA VAL A 147 -2.55 15.85 0.69
C VAL A 147 -3.83 15.92 -0.14
N THR A 148 -4.59 17.01 -0.01
CA THR A 148 -5.83 17.22 -0.81
C THR A 148 -5.54 17.26 -2.31
N VAL A 149 -4.45 17.91 -2.72
CA VAL A 149 -4.06 17.97 -4.14
C VAL A 149 -3.68 16.59 -4.64
N SER A 150 -2.89 15.84 -3.86
CA SER A 150 -2.55 14.44 -4.17
C SER A 150 -3.81 13.57 -4.29
N MET A 151 -4.78 13.72 -3.37
CA MET A 151 -6.05 13.01 -3.42
C MET A 151 -6.82 13.34 -4.71
N VAL A 152 -6.97 14.60 -5.07
CA VAL A 152 -7.72 15.01 -6.27
C VAL A 152 -7.10 14.45 -7.55
N LEU A 153 -5.77 14.47 -7.66
CA LEU A 153 -5.06 13.90 -8.80
C LEU A 153 -5.30 12.39 -8.94
N ASN A 154 -5.19 11.65 -7.83
CA ASN A 154 -5.52 10.21 -7.82
C ASN A 154 -7.00 9.95 -8.14
N MET A 155 -7.92 10.74 -7.58
CA MET A 155 -9.36 10.61 -7.87
C MET A 155 -9.64 10.82 -9.35
N LEU A 156 -9.01 11.81 -9.98
CA LEU A 156 -9.13 12.06 -11.43
C LEU A 156 -8.74 10.81 -12.22
N ALA A 157 -7.58 10.22 -11.91
CA ALA A 157 -7.12 9.01 -12.58
C ALA A 157 -8.07 7.82 -12.36
N PHE A 158 -8.54 7.62 -11.13
CA PHE A 158 -9.42 6.51 -10.79
C PHE A 158 -10.80 6.63 -11.45
N VAL A 159 -11.43 7.79 -11.39
CA VAL A 159 -12.73 8.02 -12.03
C VAL A 159 -12.62 7.86 -13.54
N LEU A 160 -11.56 8.41 -14.14
CA LEU A 160 -11.31 8.26 -15.57
C LEU A 160 -11.07 6.80 -15.95
N ASN A 161 -10.33 6.05 -15.14
CA ASN A 161 -10.09 4.63 -15.37
C ASN A 161 -11.39 3.82 -15.39
N VAL A 162 -12.28 4.04 -14.42
CA VAL A 162 -13.60 3.35 -14.39
C VAL A 162 -14.44 3.69 -15.62
N ILE A 163 -14.48 4.97 -16.01
CA ILE A 163 -15.23 5.41 -17.20
C ILE A 163 -14.66 4.77 -18.47
N LEU A 164 -13.34 4.80 -18.63
CA LEU A 164 -12.68 4.24 -19.81
C LEU A 164 -12.78 2.70 -19.84
N ASN A 165 -12.68 2.03 -18.68
CA ASN A 165 -12.92 0.58 -18.59
C ASN A 165 -14.33 0.23 -19.05
N ALA A 166 -15.34 0.94 -18.56
CA ALA A 166 -16.73 0.73 -19.01
C ALA A 166 -16.85 1.00 -20.52
N THR A 167 -16.20 2.03 -21.03
CA THR A 167 -16.23 2.38 -22.46
C THR A 167 -15.64 1.27 -23.34
N PHE A 168 -14.46 0.77 -23.01
CA PHE A 168 -13.77 -0.24 -23.84
C PHE A 168 -14.23 -1.69 -23.59
N ILE A 169 -14.81 -1.98 -22.44
CA ILE A 169 -15.36 -3.29 -22.15
C ILE A 169 -16.74 -3.46 -22.79
N PHE A 170 -17.64 -2.48 -22.59
CA PHE A 170 -19.02 -2.56 -23.06
C PHE A 170 -19.21 -1.98 -24.47
N GLY A 171 -18.22 -1.28 -25.03
CA GLY A 171 -18.31 -0.62 -26.34
C GLY A 171 -19.23 0.59 -26.32
N LEU A 172 -19.20 1.38 -25.23
CA LEU A 172 -19.99 2.60 -25.11
C LEU A 172 -19.47 3.69 -26.07
N PHE A 173 -20.34 4.63 -26.41
CA PHE A 173 -20.01 5.76 -27.30
C PHE A 173 -19.50 5.35 -28.69
N GLY A 174 -19.87 4.16 -29.19
CA GLY A 174 -19.43 3.65 -30.50
C GLY A 174 -18.00 3.10 -30.55
N MET A 175 -17.36 2.94 -29.40
CA MET A 175 -16.02 2.35 -29.31
C MET A 175 -16.06 0.83 -29.46
N PRO A 176 -15.00 0.21 -30.01
CA PRO A 176 -14.93 -1.24 -30.14
C PRO A 176 -14.81 -1.92 -28.77
N LYS A 177 -15.41 -3.10 -28.62
CA LYS A 177 -15.23 -3.95 -27.43
C LYS A 177 -13.86 -4.61 -27.48
N LEU A 178 -12.93 -4.13 -26.64
CA LEU A 178 -11.53 -4.55 -26.63
C LEU A 178 -11.21 -5.58 -25.54
N GLY A 179 -12.17 -5.91 -24.67
CA GLY A 179 -11.98 -6.88 -23.60
C GLY A 179 -10.82 -6.54 -22.66
N ALA A 180 -9.95 -7.51 -22.39
CA ALA A 180 -8.78 -7.34 -21.53
C ALA A 180 -7.78 -6.27 -22.03
N THR A 181 -7.60 -6.16 -23.33
CA THR A 181 -6.76 -5.12 -23.94
C THR A 181 -7.34 -3.73 -23.69
N GLY A 182 -8.67 -3.61 -23.69
CA GLY A 182 -9.39 -2.38 -23.35
C GLY A 182 -9.09 -1.89 -21.94
N VAL A 183 -9.00 -2.81 -20.98
CA VAL A 183 -8.63 -2.48 -19.58
C VAL A 183 -7.21 -1.93 -19.49
N ALA A 184 -6.26 -2.53 -20.23
CA ALA A 184 -4.89 -2.01 -20.28
C ALA A 184 -4.82 -0.61 -20.91
N ILE A 185 -5.56 -0.37 -21.98
CA ILE A 185 -5.63 0.95 -22.64
C ILE A 185 -6.28 1.97 -21.72
N ALA A 186 -7.38 1.63 -21.04
CA ALA A 186 -8.04 2.50 -20.08
C ALA A 186 -7.09 2.91 -18.94
N THR A 187 -6.35 1.96 -18.42
CA THR A 187 -5.34 2.22 -17.38
C THR A 187 -4.22 3.10 -17.90
N ALA A 188 -3.70 2.83 -19.10
CA ALA A 188 -2.64 3.62 -19.71
C ALA A 188 -3.08 5.08 -19.95
N LEU A 189 -4.26 5.30 -20.49
CA LEU A 189 -4.82 6.63 -20.70
C LEU A 189 -5.05 7.37 -19.39
N SER A 190 -5.59 6.71 -18.38
CA SER A 190 -5.83 7.31 -17.07
C SER A 190 -4.52 7.74 -16.40
N ARG A 191 -3.49 6.92 -16.45
CA ARG A 191 -2.16 7.25 -15.92
C ARG A 191 -1.47 8.35 -16.72
N LEU A 192 -1.66 8.39 -18.03
CA LEU A 192 -1.15 9.49 -18.85
C LEU A 192 -1.81 10.83 -18.48
N VAL A 193 -3.14 10.84 -18.32
CA VAL A 193 -3.88 12.04 -17.87
C VAL A 193 -3.45 12.46 -16.48
N GLU A 194 -3.24 11.52 -15.55
CA GLU A 194 -2.69 11.78 -14.22
C GLU A 194 -1.31 12.44 -14.30
N LEU A 195 -0.42 11.91 -15.14
CA LEU A 195 0.91 12.49 -15.36
C LEU A 195 0.83 13.91 -15.88
N VAL A 196 0.00 14.17 -16.89
CA VAL A 196 -0.21 15.51 -17.44
C VAL A 196 -0.78 16.46 -16.36
N ALA A 197 -1.74 15.99 -15.58
CA ALA A 197 -2.30 16.78 -14.47
C ALA A 197 -1.24 17.06 -13.39
N CYS A 198 -0.36 16.11 -13.07
CA CYS A 198 0.80 16.31 -12.18
C CYS A 198 1.75 17.40 -12.73
N PHE A 199 2.05 17.39 -14.02
CA PHE A 199 2.88 18.44 -14.64
C PHE A 199 2.22 19.81 -14.58
N ILE A 200 0.90 19.90 -14.84
CA ILE A 200 0.15 21.17 -14.74
C ILE A 200 0.21 21.69 -13.30
N VAL A 201 -0.07 20.83 -12.31
CA VAL A 201 -0.02 21.22 -10.89
C VAL A 201 1.39 21.61 -10.49
N SER A 202 2.40 20.89 -10.95
CA SER A 202 3.81 21.21 -10.72
C SER A 202 4.18 22.59 -11.29
N PHE A 203 3.76 22.87 -12.51
CA PHE A 203 4.03 24.16 -13.16
C PHE A 203 3.35 25.34 -12.42
N LEU A 204 2.12 25.16 -11.96
CA LEU A 204 1.37 26.14 -11.19
C LEU A 204 1.83 26.27 -9.73
N SER A 205 2.55 25.29 -9.22
CA SER A 205 3.02 25.26 -7.83
C SER A 205 4.18 26.22 -7.60
N LYS A 206 4.17 26.93 -6.45
CA LYS A 206 5.29 27.79 -6.04
C LYS A 206 6.40 27.04 -5.27
N ASN A 207 6.03 26.00 -4.54
CA ASN A 207 6.92 25.37 -3.54
C ASN A 207 7.47 24.00 -3.96
N VAL A 208 6.70 23.19 -4.69
CA VAL A 208 7.11 21.84 -5.13
C VAL A 208 6.90 21.77 -6.63
N LYS A 209 7.99 21.62 -7.35
CA LYS A 209 8.01 21.61 -8.83
C LYS A 209 8.81 20.43 -9.30
N LEU A 210 8.27 19.68 -10.26
CA LEU A 210 9.03 18.70 -11.04
C LEU A 210 10.02 19.43 -11.95
N HIS A 211 11.25 19.60 -11.47
CA HIS A 211 12.30 20.25 -12.26
C HIS A 211 13.25 19.20 -12.83
N PRO A 212 13.38 19.08 -14.17
CA PRO A 212 14.34 18.17 -14.79
C PRO A 212 15.79 18.38 -14.32
N LYS A 213 16.13 19.61 -13.90
CA LYS A 213 17.47 19.93 -13.34
C LYS A 213 17.84 18.99 -12.19
N TYR A 214 16.92 18.69 -11.27
CA TYR A 214 17.22 17.87 -10.09
C TYR A 214 17.40 16.38 -10.40
N LEU A 215 17.00 15.92 -11.59
CA LEU A 215 17.34 14.57 -12.07
C LEU A 215 18.87 14.40 -12.25
N PHE A 216 19.60 15.48 -12.46
CA PHE A 216 21.06 15.46 -12.69
C PHE A 216 21.86 15.92 -11.46
N VAL A 217 21.19 16.42 -10.42
CA VAL A 217 21.85 16.80 -9.17
C VAL A 217 22.23 15.55 -8.37
N HIS A 218 23.51 15.39 -8.07
CA HIS A 218 24.02 14.26 -7.30
C HIS A 218 24.42 14.71 -5.91
N SER A 219 23.69 14.25 -4.89
CA SER A 219 24.10 14.35 -3.49
C SER A 219 24.31 12.95 -2.92
N LYS A 220 25.55 12.55 -2.70
CA LYS A 220 25.90 11.26 -2.11
C LYS A 220 25.29 11.10 -0.72
N VAL A 221 25.28 12.18 0.03
CA VAL A 221 24.78 12.22 1.42
C VAL A 221 23.28 11.95 1.44
N LEU A 222 22.48 12.73 0.67
CA LEU A 222 21.03 12.54 0.59
C LEU A 222 20.66 11.18 -0.01
N THR A 223 21.42 10.69 -1.00
CA THR A 223 21.18 9.36 -1.55
C THR A 223 21.40 8.27 -0.50
N GLN A 224 22.43 8.37 0.33
CA GLN A 224 22.65 7.43 1.44
C GLN A 224 21.54 7.50 2.48
N ASP A 225 21.13 8.70 2.88
CA ASP A 225 20.05 8.88 3.84
C ASP A 225 18.72 8.36 3.30
N PHE A 226 18.44 8.64 2.02
CA PHE A 226 17.26 8.10 1.32
C PHE A 226 17.26 6.57 1.29
N MET A 227 18.36 5.93 0.88
CA MET A 227 18.44 4.46 0.84
C MET A 227 18.38 3.83 2.22
N ARG A 228 18.98 4.48 3.22
CA ARG A 228 18.94 4.03 4.63
C ARG A 228 17.53 4.00 5.19
N LEU A 229 16.64 4.86 4.71
CA LEU A 229 15.25 4.94 5.15
C LEU A 229 14.31 4.11 4.26
N SER A 230 14.48 4.22 2.93
CA SER A 230 13.61 3.57 1.96
C SER A 230 13.77 2.05 1.94
N LEU A 231 15.03 1.55 1.97
CA LEU A 231 15.27 0.12 1.84
C LEU A 231 14.71 -0.70 3.01
N PRO A 232 14.92 -0.33 4.28
CA PRO A 232 14.29 -1.05 5.38
C PRO A 232 12.76 -0.95 5.37
N ALA A 233 12.18 0.19 4.95
CA ALA A 233 10.74 0.35 4.84
C ALA A 233 10.17 -0.56 3.74
N LEU A 234 10.80 -0.60 2.57
CA LEU A 234 10.44 -1.49 1.46
C LEU A 234 10.54 -2.95 1.88
N CYS A 235 11.68 -3.35 2.49
CA CYS A 235 11.87 -4.72 2.98
C CYS A 235 10.81 -5.10 4.01
N ASN A 236 10.41 -4.17 4.89
CA ASN A 236 9.35 -4.40 5.86
C ASN A 236 8.00 -4.65 5.19
N ASP A 237 7.61 -3.79 4.25
CA ASP A 237 6.32 -3.89 3.55
C ASP A 237 6.25 -5.17 2.70
N VAL A 238 7.35 -5.55 2.04
CA VAL A 238 7.46 -6.82 1.28
C VAL A 238 7.42 -8.02 2.22
N SER A 239 8.19 -8.02 3.31
CA SER A 239 8.21 -9.09 4.31
C SER A 239 6.82 -9.33 4.89
N TRP A 240 6.10 -8.25 5.21
CA TRP A 240 4.73 -8.28 5.71
C TRP A 240 3.75 -8.90 4.69
N SER A 241 3.84 -8.49 3.43
CA SER A 241 3.01 -9.03 2.34
C SER A 241 3.24 -10.53 2.13
N VAL A 242 4.52 -10.96 2.12
CA VAL A 242 4.86 -12.38 1.97
C VAL A 242 4.38 -13.19 3.18
N ALA A 243 4.51 -12.67 4.40
CA ALA A 243 4.02 -13.33 5.61
C ALA A 243 2.50 -13.55 5.58
N PHE A 244 1.72 -12.56 5.14
CA PHE A 244 0.27 -12.75 4.95
C PHE A 244 -0.07 -13.77 3.86
N SER A 245 0.76 -13.88 2.82
CA SER A 245 0.64 -14.94 1.83
C SER A 245 0.87 -16.32 2.47
N MET A 246 1.83 -16.43 3.40
CA MET A 246 2.07 -17.68 4.15
C MET A 246 0.89 -18.03 5.07
N TYR A 247 0.20 -17.05 5.67
CA TYR A 247 -1.04 -17.33 6.40
C TYR A 247 -2.10 -17.96 5.48
N SER A 248 -2.24 -17.44 4.26
CA SER A 248 -3.14 -18.03 3.26
C SER A 248 -2.72 -19.44 2.84
N VAL A 249 -1.43 -19.71 2.76
CA VAL A 249 -0.89 -21.08 2.50
C VAL A 249 -1.25 -22.03 3.62
N ILE A 250 -1.06 -21.64 4.88
CA ILE A 250 -1.43 -22.47 6.04
C ILE A 250 -2.92 -22.80 6.01
N LEU A 251 -3.78 -21.79 5.79
CA LEU A 251 -5.23 -21.98 5.69
C LEU A 251 -5.63 -22.82 4.49
N GLY A 252 -4.88 -22.72 3.37
CA GLY A 252 -5.08 -23.51 2.15
C GLY A 252 -4.93 -25.01 2.39
N HIS A 253 -3.99 -25.39 3.24
CA HIS A 253 -3.79 -26.80 3.62
C HIS A 253 -4.83 -27.31 4.63
N LEU A 254 -5.55 -26.40 5.30
CA LEU A 254 -6.63 -26.78 6.22
C LEU A 254 -7.99 -26.96 5.52
N GLY A 255 -8.09 -26.57 4.24
CA GLY A 255 -9.25 -26.82 3.40
C GLY A 255 -9.74 -25.60 2.60
N THR A 256 -10.45 -25.88 1.53
CA THR A 256 -11.01 -24.86 0.60
C THR A 256 -12.00 -23.93 1.29
N ASP A 257 -12.75 -24.42 2.27
CA ASP A 257 -13.72 -23.64 3.03
C ASP A 257 -13.05 -22.56 3.88
N ALA A 258 -11.88 -22.88 4.48
CA ALA A 258 -11.09 -21.92 5.23
C ALA A 258 -10.53 -20.80 4.32
N VAL A 259 -10.08 -21.13 3.13
CA VAL A 259 -9.59 -20.16 2.13
C VAL A 259 -10.72 -19.26 1.66
N ALA A 260 -11.88 -19.83 1.34
CA ALA A 260 -13.04 -19.07 0.87
C ALA A 260 -13.51 -18.07 1.94
N ALA A 261 -13.61 -18.51 3.19
CA ALA A 261 -13.92 -17.65 4.32
C ALA A 261 -12.87 -16.53 4.49
N ASN A 262 -11.58 -16.88 4.52
CA ASN A 262 -10.49 -15.91 4.71
C ASN A 262 -10.45 -14.85 3.60
N SER A 263 -10.78 -15.19 2.37
CA SER A 263 -10.82 -14.23 1.26
C SER A 263 -11.80 -13.09 1.52
N LEU A 264 -12.99 -13.40 2.03
CA LEU A 264 -13.97 -12.38 2.43
C LEU A 264 -13.54 -11.61 3.68
N VAL A 265 -12.94 -12.30 4.63
CA VAL A 265 -12.41 -11.69 5.86
C VAL A 265 -11.36 -10.63 5.54
N VAL A 266 -10.44 -10.90 4.62
CA VAL A 266 -9.40 -9.93 4.20
C VAL A 266 -10.02 -8.65 3.66
N VAL A 267 -11.06 -8.75 2.84
CA VAL A 267 -11.77 -7.56 2.30
C VAL A 267 -12.37 -6.73 3.42
N VAL A 268 -13.09 -7.36 4.34
CA VAL A 268 -13.74 -6.68 5.48
C VAL A 268 -12.71 -6.08 6.44
N ARG A 269 -11.61 -6.80 6.69
CA ARG A 269 -10.49 -6.33 7.51
C ARG A 269 -9.88 -5.05 6.92
N ASN A 270 -9.66 -5.00 5.62
CA ASN A 270 -9.10 -3.82 4.96
C ASN A 270 -9.99 -2.58 5.16
N ILE A 271 -11.31 -2.74 5.15
CA ILE A 271 -12.25 -1.64 5.47
C ILE A 271 -12.07 -1.19 6.93
N GLY A 272 -11.94 -2.14 7.87
CA GLY A 272 -11.76 -1.82 9.29
C GLY A 272 -10.43 -1.12 9.62
N THR A 273 -9.36 -1.46 8.90
CA THR A 273 -8.01 -0.92 9.16
C THR A 273 -7.70 0.39 8.41
N VAL A 274 -8.50 0.77 7.40
CA VAL A 274 -8.22 1.93 6.54
C VAL A 274 -8.04 3.22 7.35
N PHE A 275 -8.83 3.40 8.41
CA PHE A 275 -8.75 4.57 9.28
C PHE A 275 -7.43 4.61 10.07
N CYS A 276 -6.96 3.46 10.54
CA CYS A 276 -5.70 3.35 11.28
C CYS A 276 -4.50 3.72 10.40
N PHE A 277 -4.46 3.18 9.18
CA PHE A 277 -3.41 3.50 8.21
C PHE A 277 -3.42 4.96 7.77
N ALA A 278 -4.60 5.55 7.58
CA ALA A 278 -4.72 6.96 7.19
C ALA A 278 -4.24 7.90 8.32
N ILE A 279 -4.59 7.60 9.58
CA ILE A 279 -4.12 8.37 10.74
C ILE A 279 -2.61 8.20 10.92
N ALA A 280 -2.07 7.00 10.76
CA ALA A 280 -0.64 6.72 10.84
C ALA A 280 0.15 7.50 9.78
N SER A 281 -0.31 7.48 8.53
CA SER A 281 0.30 8.22 7.42
C SER A 281 0.26 9.73 7.63
N ALA A 282 -0.93 10.28 7.92
CA ALA A 282 -1.10 11.71 8.18
C ALA A 282 -0.29 12.18 9.40
N GLY A 283 -0.29 11.37 10.47
CA GLY A 283 0.46 11.63 11.68
C GLY A 283 1.96 11.57 11.47
N GLY A 284 2.43 10.61 10.67
CA GLY A 284 3.83 10.49 10.28
C GLY A 284 4.36 11.74 9.57
N ILE A 285 3.58 12.27 8.62
CA ILE A 285 3.91 13.53 7.92
C ILE A 285 3.97 14.71 8.91
N LEU A 286 2.97 14.84 9.78
CA LEU A 286 2.92 15.92 10.76
C LEU A 286 4.07 15.84 11.76
N LEU A 287 4.38 14.63 12.27
CA LEU A 287 5.49 14.41 13.18
C LEU A 287 6.83 14.70 12.51
N GLY A 288 7.01 14.28 11.24
CA GLY A 288 8.19 14.60 10.45
C GLY A 288 8.41 16.10 10.35
N ASN A 289 7.38 16.86 10.02
CA ASN A 289 7.44 18.33 9.94
C ASN A 289 7.83 18.97 11.29
N ILE A 290 7.25 18.52 12.40
CA ILE A 290 7.56 19.04 13.75
C ILE A 290 9.00 18.70 14.13
N MET A 291 9.46 17.47 13.86
CA MET A 291 10.85 17.07 14.14
C MET A 291 11.86 17.85 13.28
N GLY A 292 11.49 18.14 12.02
CA GLY A 292 12.30 18.98 11.14
C GLY A 292 12.45 20.42 11.64
N GLN A 293 11.45 20.95 12.35
CA GLN A 293 11.52 22.24 13.06
C GLN A 293 12.42 22.21 14.31
N GLY A 294 12.89 21.04 14.74
CA GLY A 294 13.71 20.86 15.93
C GLY A 294 12.91 20.69 17.23
N ASP A 295 11.58 20.74 17.21
CA ASP A 295 10.73 20.66 18.41
C ASP A 295 10.40 19.19 18.75
N LEU A 296 11.36 18.49 19.31
CA LEU A 296 11.24 17.06 19.64
C LEU A 296 10.23 16.80 20.77
N GLU A 297 10.09 17.71 21.73
CA GLU A 297 9.12 17.54 22.84
C GLU A 297 7.69 17.66 22.35
N LYS A 298 7.41 18.64 21.47
CA LYS A 298 6.13 18.77 20.82
C LYS A 298 5.81 17.54 19.96
N SER A 299 6.81 17.00 19.27
CA SER A 299 6.70 15.75 18.51
C SER A 299 6.24 14.59 19.39
N LYS A 300 6.81 14.39 20.58
CA LYS A 300 6.40 13.36 21.54
C LYS A 300 4.95 13.55 22.01
N SER A 301 4.55 14.80 22.28
CA SER A 301 3.16 15.11 22.66
C SER A 301 2.17 14.76 21.52
N TYR A 302 2.51 15.13 20.29
CA TYR A 302 1.66 14.80 19.13
C TYR A 302 1.62 13.29 18.83
N ALA A 303 2.72 12.57 18.99
CA ALA A 303 2.77 11.12 18.86
C ALA A 303 1.83 10.42 19.85
N SER A 304 1.80 10.90 21.12
CA SER A 304 0.85 10.38 22.12
C SER A 304 -0.61 10.62 21.72
N ARG A 305 -0.93 11.80 21.20
CA ARG A 305 -2.28 12.10 20.71
C ARG A 305 -2.65 11.25 19.49
N MET A 306 -1.71 11.08 18.56
CA MET A 306 -1.88 10.22 17.39
C MET A 306 -2.16 8.78 17.79
N LEU A 307 -1.40 8.22 18.74
CA LEU A 307 -1.62 6.87 19.25
C LEU A 307 -3.03 6.71 19.82
N LYS A 308 -3.48 7.65 20.65
CA LYS A 308 -4.85 7.64 21.20
C LYS A 308 -5.91 7.67 20.09
N MET A 309 -5.73 8.55 19.10
CA MET A 309 -6.66 8.64 17.96
C MET A 309 -6.69 7.33 17.15
N THR A 310 -5.54 6.69 16.94
CA THR A 310 -5.48 5.44 16.17
C THR A 310 -6.08 4.27 16.95
N VAL A 311 -5.93 4.22 18.28
CA VAL A 311 -6.60 3.23 19.13
C VAL A 311 -8.13 3.40 19.06
N ILE A 312 -8.62 4.65 19.14
CA ILE A 312 -10.06 4.93 18.96
C ILE A 312 -10.53 4.52 17.56
N ALA A 313 -9.74 4.83 16.53
CA ALA A 313 -10.05 4.42 15.15
C ALA A 313 -10.04 2.91 14.97
N GLY A 314 -9.14 2.19 15.65
CA GLY A 314 -9.13 0.72 15.70
C GLY A 314 -10.37 0.15 16.36
N ALA A 315 -10.82 0.74 17.47
CA ALA A 315 -12.07 0.34 18.11
C ALA A 315 -13.29 0.60 17.20
N ILE A 316 -13.34 1.77 16.53
CA ILE A 316 -14.38 2.09 15.55
C ILE A 316 -14.31 1.10 14.37
N GLY A 317 -13.11 0.81 13.85
CA GLY A 317 -12.91 -0.16 12.76
C GLY A 317 -13.42 -1.56 13.16
N GLY A 318 -13.12 -2.01 14.38
CA GLY A 318 -13.66 -3.25 14.93
C GLY A 318 -15.19 -3.24 15.02
N LEU A 319 -15.80 -2.15 15.48
CA LEU A 319 -17.26 -1.98 15.51
C LEU A 319 -17.88 -1.98 14.10
N ILE A 320 -17.21 -1.36 13.12
CA ILE A 320 -17.63 -1.39 11.72
C ILE A 320 -17.62 -2.83 11.19
N VAL A 321 -16.58 -3.61 11.49
CA VAL A 321 -16.52 -5.02 11.10
C VAL A 321 -17.68 -5.81 11.73
N LEU A 322 -17.96 -5.61 13.01
CA LEU A 322 -19.10 -6.24 13.66
C LEU A 322 -20.45 -5.84 13.03
N ALA A 323 -20.62 -4.56 12.71
CA ALA A 323 -21.85 -4.05 12.10
C ALA A 323 -22.04 -4.56 10.66
N ILE A 324 -20.97 -4.74 9.91
CA ILE A 324 -21.00 -5.24 8.52
C ILE A 324 -21.15 -6.77 8.49
N THR A 325 -20.71 -7.49 9.53
CA THR A 325 -20.74 -8.96 9.60
C THR A 325 -22.09 -9.56 9.18
N PRO A 326 -23.27 -9.15 9.71
CA PRO A 326 -24.54 -9.73 9.32
C PRO A 326 -24.87 -9.53 7.83
N PHE A 327 -24.45 -8.39 7.25
CA PHE A 327 -24.62 -8.14 5.81
C PHE A 327 -23.73 -9.08 4.99
N VAL A 328 -22.45 -9.21 5.37
CA VAL A 328 -21.52 -10.12 4.68
C VAL A 328 -22.03 -11.55 4.73
N LEU A 329 -22.50 -12.02 5.90
CA LEU A 329 -23.06 -13.37 6.06
C LEU A 329 -24.32 -13.58 5.23
N ARG A 330 -25.15 -12.56 5.04
CA ARG A 330 -26.38 -12.65 4.25
C ARG A 330 -26.13 -12.74 2.74
N PHE A 331 -25.09 -12.05 2.26
CA PHE A 331 -24.78 -11.97 0.82
C PHE A 331 -23.68 -12.93 0.38
N ALA A 332 -22.95 -13.55 1.31
CA ALA A 332 -21.93 -14.53 0.99
C ALA A 332 -22.58 -15.82 0.47
N THR A 333 -22.14 -16.26 -0.71
CA THR A 333 -22.58 -17.53 -1.33
C THR A 333 -21.57 -18.62 -1.00
N LEU A 334 -21.52 -19.02 0.28
CA LEU A 334 -20.63 -20.05 0.81
C LEU A 334 -21.44 -21.23 1.34
N ASN A 335 -20.80 -22.40 1.43
CA ASN A 335 -21.39 -23.54 2.13
C ASN A 335 -21.46 -23.32 3.63
N ASP A 336 -22.21 -24.15 4.38
CA ASP A 336 -22.42 -23.98 5.82
C ASP A 336 -21.13 -23.96 6.61
N THR A 337 -20.15 -24.80 6.25
CA THR A 337 -18.85 -24.86 6.96
C THR A 337 -18.05 -23.58 6.74
N ALA A 338 -17.91 -23.11 5.51
CA ALA A 338 -17.22 -21.87 5.20
C ALA A 338 -17.94 -20.65 5.82
N MET A 339 -19.28 -20.67 5.88
CA MET A 339 -20.07 -19.64 6.54
C MET A 339 -19.82 -19.59 8.04
N HIS A 340 -19.73 -20.76 8.68
CA HIS A 340 -19.35 -20.88 10.09
C HIS A 340 -17.94 -20.30 10.32
N TYR A 341 -16.97 -20.66 9.48
CA TYR A 341 -15.61 -20.07 9.56
C TYR A 341 -15.62 -18.56 9.36
N LEU A 342 -16.32 -18.06 8.35
CA LEU A 342 -16.44 -16.64 8.06
C LEU A 342 -16.93 -15.85 9.26
N LYS A 343 -18.01 -16.31 9.90
CA LYS A 343 -18.60 -15.66 11.09
C LYS A 343 -17.56 -15.48 12.20
N TYR A 344 -16.89 -16.57 12.58
CA TYR A 344 -15.95 -16.53 13.72
C TYR A 344 -14.64 -15.85 13.35
N MET A 345 -14.15 -15.98 12.12
CA MET A 345 -12.98 -15.26 11.65
C MET A 345 -13.21 -13.73 11.64
N LEU A 346 -14.41 -13.26 11.28
CA LEU A 346 -14.75 -11.84 11.37
C LEU A 346 -14.78 -11.35 12.83
N LEU A 347 -15.27 -12.16 13.77
CA LEU A 347 -15.19 -11.84 15.20
C LEU A 347 -13.75 -11.75 15.70
N ILE A 348 -12.88 -12.69 15.31
CA ILE A 348 -11.45 -12.65 15.62
C ILE A 348 -10.80 -11.40 15.01
N ASN A 349 -11.20 -10.99 13.80
CA ASN A 349 -10.69 -9.77 13.19
C ASN A 349 -11.05 -8.48 13.93
N THR A 350 -12.17 -8.43 14.61
CA THR A 350 -12.51 -7.30 15.49
C THR A 350 -11.43 -7.09 16.56
N TYR A 351 -10.99 -8.17 17.18
CA TYR A 351 -9.89 -8.18 18.14
C TYR A 351 -8.55 -7.84 17.46
N TYR A 352 -8.25 -8.46 16.31
CA TYR A 352 -7.04 -8.22 15.54
C TYR A 352 -6.84 -6.75 15.17
N ILE A 353 -7.89 -6.06 14.69
CA ILE A 353 -7.83 -4.64 14.28
C ILE A 353 -7.42 -3.73 15.46
N MET A 354 -7.83 -4.04 16.67
CA MET A 354 -7.41 -3.29 17.86
C MET A 354 -5.91 -3.45 18.13
N GLY A 355 -5.39 -4.67 17.97
CA GLY A 355 -3.96 -4.94 18.03
C GLY A 355 -3.17 -4.20 16.97
N ALA A 356 -3.60 -4.33 15.72
CA ALA A 356 -3.01 -3.70 14.56
C ALA A 356 -3.01 -2.17 14.65
N ALA A 357 -4.02 -1.55 15.24
CA ALA A 357 -4.11 -0.10 15.40
C ALA A 357 -2.91 0.49 16.16
N VAL A 358 -2.50 -0.15 17.26
CA VAL A 358 -1.34 0.30 18.06
C VAL A 358 -0.04 0.19 17.27
N ASN A 359 0.18 -0.97 16.64
CA ASN A 359 1.41 -1.23 15.88
C ASN A 359 1.50 -0.35 14.62
N THR A 360 0.40 -0.17 13.89
CA THR A 360 0.32 0.72 12.74
C THR A 360 0.65 2.16 13.14
N ALA A 361 0.10 2.67 14.26
CA ALA A 361 0.42 4.00 14.76
C ALA A 361 1.90 4.14 15.09
N LEU A 362 2.48 3.18 15.79
CA LEU A 362 3.85 3.27 16.29
C LEU A 362 4.88 2.95 15.20
N ILE A 363 4.74 1.82 14.49
CA ILE A 363 5.73 1.38 13.51
C ILE A 363 5.60 2.19 12.22
N ALA A 364 4.41 2.22 11.60
CA ALA A 364 4.22 2.88 10.31
C ALA A 364 4.10 4.41 10.42
N GLY A 365 3.65 4.93 11.57
CA GLY A 365 3.52 6.36 11.80
C GLY A 365 4.71 6.97 12.53
N VAL A 366 4.85 6.66 13.82
CA VAL A 366 5.77 7.35 14.74
C VAL A 366 7.23 7.03 14.46
N PHE A 367 7.60 5.75 14.41
CA PHE A 367 9.01 5.35 14.24
C PHE A 367 9.53 5.70 12.85
N ARG A 368 8.72 5.48 11.81
CA ARG A 368 9.08 5.91 10.45
C ARG A 368 9.30 7.42 10.40
N ALA A 369 8.44 8.24 10.99
CA ALA A 369 8.59 9.70 11.00
C ALA A 369 9.93 10.18 11.60
N GLY A 370 10.45 9.47 12.60
CA GLY A 370 11.76 9.72 13.20
C GLY A 370 12.94 9.05 12.50
N GLY A 371 12.71 8.38 11.35
CA GLY A 371 13.76 7.69 10.61
C GLY A 371 14.16 6.33 11.18
N ASP A 372 13.39 5.78 12.14
CA ASP A 372 13.70 4.49 12.77
C ASP A 372 13.00 3.31 12.03
N THR A 373 13.18 3.27 10.71
CA THR A 373 12.60 2.26 9.82
C THR A 373 13.17 0.86 10.07
N LYS A 374 14.44 0.78 10.52
CA LYS A 374 15.10 -0.49 10.83
C LYS A 374 14.45 -1.22 11.99
N PHE A 375 14.03 -0.49 13.04
CA PHE A 375 13.36 -1.11 14.18
C PHE A 375 12.04 -1.77 13.73
N GLY A 376 11.24 -1.11 12.90
CA GLY A 376 10.00 -1.67 12.35
C GLY A 376 10.26 -2.95 11.56
N LEU A 377 11.24 -2.93 10.65
CA LEU A 377 11.63 -4.12 9.89
C LEU A 377 12.02 -5.29 10.79
N ILE A 378 12.89 -5.06 11.78
CA ILE A 378 13.37 -6.12 12.67
C ILE A 378 12.21 -6.67 13.52
N CYS A 379 11.38 -5.77 14.06
CA CYS A 379 10.25 -6.13 14.90
C CYS A 379 9.25 -7.01 14.15
N ASP A 380 8.79 -6.56 12.97
CA ASP A 380 7.82 -7.29 12.17
C ASP A 380 8.40 -8.59 11.60
N THR A 381 9.68 -8.59 11.20
CA THR A 381 10.32 -9.81 10.71
C THR A 381 10.41 -10.87 11.80
N ILE A 382 10.83 -10.53 13.01
CA ILE A 382 10.90 -11.48 14.11
C ILE A 382 9.49 -11.96 14.48
N ASP A 383 8.55 -11.05 14.62
CA ASP A 383 7.18 -11.38 15.00
C ASP A 383 6.51 -12.31 14.00
N MET A 384 6.55 -12.00 12.72
CA MET A 384 5.87 -12.79 11.69
C MET A 384 6.60 -14.09 11.37
N TRP A 385 7.94 -14.04 11.19
CA TRP A 385 8.72 -15.19 10.69
C TRP A 385 9.26 -16.12 11.78
N CYS A 386 9.49 -15.61 13.01
CA CYS A 386 9.97 -16.43 14.11
C CYS A 386 8.87 -16.81 15.11
N TYR A 387 7.73 -16.11 15.11
CA TYR A 387 6.61 -16.40 16.00
C TYR A 387 5.36 -16.85 15.24
N ALA A 388 4.70 -15.97 14.48
CA ALA A 388 3.35 -16.23 13.96
C ALA A 388 3.31 -17.38 12.94
N ILE A 389 4.18 -17.36 11.92
CA ILE A 389 4.22 -18.40 10.90
C ILE A 389 4.60 -19.76 11.49
N PRO A 390 5.71 -19.91 12.26
CA PRO A 390 6.05 -21.19 12.90
C PRO A 390 4.96 -21.70 13.83
N LEU A 391 4.33 -20.80 14.62
CA LEU A 391 3.22 -21.17 15.51
C LEU A 391 2.01 -21.68 14.71
N GLY A 392 1.66 -20.99 13.61
CA GLY A 392 0.58 -21.39 12.72
C GLY A 392 0.83 -22.75 12.07
N PHE A 393 2.06 -22.99 11.57
CA PHE A 393 2.46 -24.30 11.04
C PHE A 393 2.41 -25.39 12.11
N PHE A 394 2.95 -25.13 13.29
CA PHE A 394 2.93 -26.08 14.39
C PHE A 394 1.49 -26.41 14.83
N ALA A 395 0.66 -25.42 14.99
CA ALA A 395 -0.76 -25.58 15.34
C ALA A 395 -1.54 -26.37 14.29
N ALA A 396 -1.30 -26.08 12.99
CA ALA A 396 -2.03 -26.71 11.89
C ALA A 396 -1.57 -28.15 11.63
N PHE A 397 -0.26 -28.40 11.57
CA PHE A 397 0.27 -29.66 11.06
C PHE A 397 0.76 -30.63 12.14
N VAL A 398 1.24 -30.12 13.28
CA VAL A 398 1.70 -30.95 14.40
C VAL A 398 0.58 -31.19 15.39
N LEU A 399 -0.05 -30.14 15.89
CA LEU A 399 -1.15 -30.25 16.85
C LEU A 399 -2.50 -30.56 16.19
N LYS A 400 -2.62 -30.37 14.86
CA LYS A 400 -3.86 -30.59 14.07
C LYS A 400 -5.08 -29.91 14.71
N LEU A 401 -4.90 -28.68 15.14
CA LEU A 401 -5.98 -27.90 15.75
C LEU A 401 -7.04 -27.54 14.72
N PRO A 402 -8.30 -27.33 15.17
CA PRO A 402 -9.36 -26.81 14.30
C PRO A 402 -8.99 -25.47 13.65
N VAL A 403 -9.49 -25.23 12.43
CA VAL A 403 -9.18 -24.04 11.60
C VAL A 403 -9.28 -22.72 12.38
N LEU A 404 -10.31 -22.57 13.17
CA LEU A 404 -10.54 -21.32 13.95
C LEU A 404 -9.49 -21.08 15.03
N TRP A 405 -8.96 -22.14 15.64
CA TRP A 405 -7.87 -22.01 16.61
C TRP A 405 -6.55 -21.64 15.92
N VAL A 406 -6.26 -22.26 14.77
CA VAL A 406 -5.07 -21.89 13.97
C VAL A 406 -5.18 -20.42 13.54
N TYR A 407 -6.34 -20.00 13.06
CA TYR A 407 -6.58 -18.61 12.65
C TYR A 407 -6.44 -17.63 13.82
N PHE A 408 -6.99 -17.97 14.99
CA PHE A 408 -6.84 -17.18 16.21
C PHE A 408 -5.37 -17.01 16.61
N LEU A 409 -4.60 -18.11 16.61
CA LEU A 409 -3.17 -18.07 16.94
C LEU A 409 -2.38 -17.22 15.96
N LEU A 410 -2.67 -17.29 14.65
CA LEU A 410 -2.06 -16.41 13.65
C LEU A 410 -2.36 -14.92 13.93
N CYS A 411 -3.55 -14.60 14.43
CA CYS A 411 -3.96 -13.24 14.75
C CYS A 411 -3.45 -12.73 16.11
N THR A 412 -2.65 -13.52 16.86
CA THR A 412 -2.05 -13.05 18.13
C THR A 412 -0.77 -12.23 17.91
N ASP A 413 -0.18 -12.29 16.72
CA ASP A 413 1.05 -11.58 16.33
C ASP A 413 1.00 -10.10 16.71
N GLU A 414 -0.10 -9.41 16.42
CA GLU A 414 -0.25 -7.99 16.70
C GLU A 414 -0.16 -7.61 18.18
N PHE A 415 -0.48 -8.55 19.08
CA PHE A 415 -0.42 -8.32 20.53
C PHE A 415 0.93 -8.73 21.13
N VAL A 416 1.55 -9.76 20.59
CA VAL A 416 2.83 -10.29 21.08
C VAL A 416 3.95 -9.26 20.92
N LYS A 417 3.92 -8.45 19.86
CA LYS A 417 4.92 -7.39 19.66
C LYS A 417 4.69 -6.12 20.52
N TRP A 418 3.52 -5.94 21.16
CA TRP A 418 3.23 -4.74 21.97
C TRP A 418 4.27 -4.43 23.06
N PRO A 419 4.69 -5.38 23.92
CA PRO A 419 5.67 -5.07 24.96
C PRO A 419 6.96 -4.48 24.40
N TRP A 420 7.40 -4.99 23.25
CA TRP A 420 8.62 -4.52 22.59
C TRP A 420 8.43 -3.16 21.94
N VAL A 421 7.36 -2.98 21.19
CA VAL A 421 7.04 -1.73 20.50
C VAL A 421 6.76 -0.60 21.50
N ILE A 422 5.96 -0.86 22.56
CA ILE A 422 5.66 0.13 23.60
C ILE A 422 6.92 0.51 24.39
N LYS A 423 7.77 -0.47 24.73
CA LYS A 423 9.05 -0.20 25.39
C LYS A 423 9.96 0.71 24.55
N HIS A 424 10.02 0.45 23.24
CA HIS A 424 10.79 1.29 22.31
C HIS A 424 10.21 2.69 22.19
N TYR A 425 8.88 2.81 22.09
CA TYR A 425 8.18 4.09 22.09
C TYR A 425 8.48 4.92 23.35
N ARG A 426 8.37 4.30 24.54
CA ARG A 426 8.61 4.98 25.83
C ARG A 426 10.03 5.46 26.00
N LYS A 427 11.01 4.79 25.39
CA LYS A 427 12.43 5.25 25.41
C LYS A 427 12.63 6.58 24.67
N GLY A 428 11.70 6.99 23.81
CA GLY A 428 11.75 8.27 23.09
C GLY A 428 12.87 8.42 22.06
N ARG A 429 13.67 7.37 21.83
CA ARG A 429 14.81 7.39 20.90
C ARG A 429 14.43 7.47 19.44
N TRP A 430 13.16 7.24 19.12
CA TRP A 430 12.60 7.40 17.78
C TRP A 430 12.48 8.87 17.36
N ALA A 431 12.31 9.81 18.32
CA ALA A 431 12.18 11.23 18.03
C ALA A 431 13.57 11.80 17.67
N LYS A 432 13.86 11.84 16.38
CA LYS A 432 15.14 12.32 15.84
C LYS A 432 14.91 13.31 14.71
N ASN A 433 15.69 14.38 14.72
CA ASN A 433 15.87 15.21 13.54
C ASN A 433 16.92 14.55 12.63
N ILE A 434 16.49 14.13 11.45
CA ILE A 434 17.36 13.47 10.45
C ILE A 434 17.82 14.44 9.36
N THR A 435 17.45 15.73 9.46
CA THR A 435 17.91 16.75 8.50
C THR A 435 19.36 17.14 8.78
N ARG A 436 20.09 17.42 7.72
CA ARG A 436 21.48 17.91 7.82
C ARG A 436 21.53 19.41 7.66
N GLU A 437 22.58 20.04 8.21
CA GLU A 437 22.75 21.50 8.14
C GLU A 437 23.20 21.94 6.75
N GLU A 438 24.11 21.20 6.14
CA GLU A 438 24.60 21.43 4.77
C GLU A 438 24.18 20.27 3.88
N VAL A 439 23.54 20.59 2.75
CA VAL A 439 23.10 19.63 1.74
C VAL A 439 23.41 20.16 0.35
#